data_fe7f31f23ae8e6cbea3a530bd1768299
#
_entry.id   fe7f31f23ae8e6cbea3a530bd1768299
#
_cell.length_a   1.000
_cell.length_b   1.000
_cell.length_c   1.000
_cell.angle_alpha   90.00
_cell.angle_beta   90.00
_cell.angle_gamma   90.00
#
_symmetry.space_group_name_H-M   'P 1'
#
loop_
_entity.id
_entity.type
_entity.pdbx_description
1 polymer ?
#
loop_
_entity_poly.entity_id
_entity_poly.type
_entity_poly.pdbx_seq_one_letter_code
_entity_poly.pdbx_strand_id
1 'polypeptide(L)'
;MKKELDELLCKRYPKIFRDRHGDMRTTAMCWGFDIGDGWFNIIDKMCRNMQWHIDHSRKDRARSLRYNRAVKRAMNGDLEGLIRFHTYGKSPNAREYAIKYANEDVERGLKLRDVDEACPQVIATQVKEKFGTLRFYYYGGNDYCRGVESLADSLSAVTCEVCGSPGKLLTQGWYRTLCETHAKEQGYDWKIEEEDEDQISE
;
A
#
# COMPACT_ATOMS: atom_id res chain seq x y z
N MET A 1 15.38 -1.67 -13.78
CA MET A 1 15.47 -0.41 -13.01
C MET A 1 16.93 -0.15 -12.65
N LYS A 2 17.39 1.12 -12.63
CA LYS A 2 18.73 1.50 -12.19
C LYS A 2 18.95 1.14 -10.73
N LYS A 3 20.20 0.82 -10.39
CA LYS A 3 20.59 0.36 -9.04
C LYS A 3 20.24 1.35 -7.94
N GLU A 4 20.43 2.64 -8.19
CA GLU A 4 20.17 3.71 -7.22
C GLU A 4 18.66 3.80 -6.85
N LEU A 5 17.78 3.56 -7.82
CA LEU A 5 16.33 3.55 -7.62
C LEU A 5 15.86 2.29 -6.91
N ASP A 6 16.42 1.13 -7.24
CA ASP A 6 16.21 -0.14 -6.54
C ASP A 6 16.60 0.00 -5.05
N GLU A 7 17.81 0.47 -4.76
CA GLU A 7 18.29 0.68 -3.39
C GLU A 7 17.41 1.68 -2.62
N LEU A 8 16.93 2.72 -3.31
CA LEU A 8 16.04 3.72 -2.70
C LEU A 8 14.69 3.12 -2.29
N LEU A 9 14.07 2.28 -3.13
CA LEU A 9 12.82 1.57 -2.79
C LEU A 9 13.04 0.62 -1.61
N CYS A 10 14.11 -0.15 -1.62
CA CYS A 10 14.45 -1.07 -0.54
C CYS A 10 14.69 -0.34 0.80
N LYS A 11 15.35 0.82 0.75
CA LYS A 11 15.57 1.68 1.93
C LYS A 11 14.27 2.28 2.46
N ARG A 12 13.36 2.72 1.57
CA ARG A 12 12.06 3.29 1.97
C ARG A 12 11.10 2.26 2.55
N TYR A 13 11.10 1.05 1.98
CA TYR A 13 10.14 -0.02 2.31
C TYR A 13 10.84 -1.33 2.68
N PRO A 14 11.70 -1.33 3.72
CA PRO A 14 12.53 -2.49 4.06
C PRO A 14 11.72 -3.72 4.48
N LYS A 15 10.47 -3.53 4.95
CA LYS A 15 9.58 -4.64 5.30
C LYS A 15 8.95 -5.30 4.07
N ILE A 16 8.64 -4.50 3.03
CA ILE A 16 8.08 -4.99 1.77
C ILE A 16 9.16 -5.71 0.96
N PHE A 17 10.34 -5.12 0.86
CA PHE A 17 11.46 -5.67 0.09
C PHE A 17 12.50 -6.40 0.94
N ARG A 18 12.09 -6.99 2.06
CA ARG A 18 13.00 -7.68 2.98
C ARG A 18 13.79 -8.82 2.32
N ASP A 19 13.20 -9.44 1.28
CA ASP A 19 13.78 -10.58 0.57
C ASP A 19 14.62 -10.16 -0.65
N ARG A 20 14.91 -8.83 -0.81
CA ARG A 20 15.70 -8.30 -1.92
C ARG A 20 17.12 -8.89 -2.01
N HIS A 21 17.67 -9.27 -0.88
CA HIS A 21 18.97 -9.94 -0.78
C HIS A 21 18.84 -11.38 -0.25
N GLY A 22 17.65 -11.98 -0.44
CA GLY A 22 17.36 -13.34 -0.03
C GLY A 22 18.00 -14.41 -0.93
N ASP A 23 17.82 -15.68 -0.53
CA ASP A 23 18.30 -16.83 -1.32
C ASP A 23 17.45 -16.98 -2.61
N MET A 24 18.14 -17.06 -3.78
CA MET A 24 17.53 -17.22 -5.11
C MET A 24 16.64 -18.49 -5.22
N ARG A 25 16.81 -19.45 -4.33
CA ARG A 25 15.97 -20.67 -4.27
C ARG A 25 14.62 -20.44 -3.61
N THR A 26 14.45 -19.34 -2.89
CA THR A 26 13.24 -19.05 -2.10
C THR A 26 12.48 -17.83 -2.59
N THR A 27 13.13 -16.91 -3.30
CA THR A 27 12.51 -15.68 -3.78
C THR A 27 13.12 -15.21 -5.09
N ALA A 28 12.28 -14.78 -6.02
CA ALA A 28 12.75 -14.11 -7.25
C ALA A 28 13.08 -12.62 -7.00
N MET A 29 12.78 -12.07 -5.81
CA MET A 29 13.10 -10.69 -5.46
C MET A 29 14.62 -10.44 -5.37
N CYS A 30 15.43 -11.50 -5.18
CA CYS A 30 16.89 -11.43 -5.18
C CYS A 30 17.49 -10.91 -6.51
N TRP A 31 16.75 -11.05 -7.61
CA TRP A 31 17.14 -10.52 -8.93
C TRP A 31 16.86 -9.02 -9.10
N GLY A 32 16.16 -8.39 -8.14
CA GLY A 32 15.80 -6.98 -8.17
C GLY A 32 14.53 -6.69 -8.94
N PHE A 33 14.45 -5.46 -9.43
CA PHE A 33 13.31 -4.94 -10.17
C PHE A 33 13.55 -5.08 -11.68
N ASP A 34 12.91 -6.08 -12.29
CA ASP A 34 12.99 -6.34 -13.74
C ASP A 34 11.97 -5.47 -14.50
N ILE A 35 12.15 -4.16 -14.41
CA ILE A 35 11.31 -3.11 -15.00
C ILE A 35 12.15 -1.87 -15.34
N GLY A 36 11.60 -0.97 -16.14
CA GLY A 36 12.19 0.33 -16.42
C GLY A 36 12.12 1.34 -15.27
N ASP A 37 12.87 2.42 -15.38
CA ASP A 37 12.94 3.49 -14.37
C ASP A 37 11.63 4.30 -14.29
N GLY A 38 10.88 4.36 -15.40
CA GLY A 38 9.65 5.17 -15.50
C GLY A 38 8.53 4.73 -14.55
N TRP A 39 8.55 3.49 -14.09
CA TRP A 39 7.57 2.97 -13.14
C TRP A 39 7.97 3.11 -11.66
N PHE A 40 9.12 3.72 -11.39
CA PHE A 40 9.59 3.95 -10.01
C PHE A 40 8.53 4.63 -9.14
N ASN A 41 7.92 5.71 -9.64
CA ASN A 41 6.92 6.46 -8.88
C ASN A 41 5.64 5.66 -8.60
N ILE A 42 5.23 4.81 -9.54
CA ILE A 42 4.06 3.93 -9.36
C ILE A 42 4.34 2.98 -8.19
N ILE A 43 5.49 2.31 -8.18
CA ILE A 43 5.88 1.40 -7.10
C ILE A 43 6.06 2.13 -5.77
N ASP A 44 6.70 3.31 -5.77
CA ASP A 44 6.87 4.11 -4.55
C ASP A 44 5.52 4.45 -3.91
N LYS A 45 4.54 4.91 -4.73
CA LYS A 45 3.21 5.25 -4.22
C LYS A 45 2.42 4.02 -3.79
N MET A 46 2.46 2.93 -4.55
CA MET A 46 1.85 1.66 -4.19
C MET A 46 2.39 1.15 -2.84
N CYS A 47 3.69 1.01 -2.70
CA CYS A 47 4.32 0.53 -1.47
C CYS A 47 4.04 1.44 -0.27
N ARG A 48 4.03 2.76 -0.47
CA ARG A 48 3.68 3.72 0.57
C ARG A 48 2.26 3.51 1.10
N ASN A 49 1.28 3.36 0.20
CA ASN A 49 -0.11 3.14 0.59
C ASN A 49 -0.31 1.81 1.29
N MET A 50 0.28 0.73 0.76
CA MET A 50 0.24 -0.59 1.39
C MET A 50 0.86 -0.57 2.79
N GLN A 51 2.07 -0.02 2.96
CA GLN A 51 2.75 0.00 4.25
C GLN A 51 2.02 0.89 5.26
N TRP A 52 1.48 2.05 4.82
CA TRP A 52 0.65 2.90 5.67
C TRP A 52 -0.58 2.14 6.19
N HIS A 53 -1.31 1.46 5.29
CA HIS A 53 -2.50 0.69 5.66
C HIS A 53 -2.17 -0.43 6.66
N ILE A 54 -1.09 -1.18 6.41
CA ILE A 54 -0.61 -2.25 7.31
C ILE A 54 -0.28 -1.70 8.70
N ASP A 55 0.49 -0.61 8.76
CA ASP A 55 0.89 -0.02 10.03
C ASP A 55 -0.31 0.61 10.77
N HIS A 56 -1.29 1.18 10.02
CA HIS A 56 -2.51 1.75 10.58
C HIS A 56 -3.41 0.66 11.18
N SER A 57 -3.69 -0.41 10.43
CA SER A 57 -4.52 -1.53 10.90
C SER A 57 -3.96 -2.17 12.19
N ARG A 58 -2.64 -2.28 12.30
CA ARG A 58 -1.97 -2.78 13.52
C ARG A 58 -2.18 -1.84 14.72
N LYS A 59 -2.08 -0.52 14.49
CA LYS A 59 -2.30 0.48 15.53
C LYS A 59 -3.75 0.47 16.00
N ASP A 60 -4.70 0.38 15.07
CA ASP A 60 -6.14 0.35 15.38
C ASP A 60 -6.51 -0.91 16.14
N ARG A 61 -6.03 -2.08 15.72
CA ARG A 61 -6.21 -3.32 16.46
C ARG A 61 -5.66 -3.19 17.88
N ALA A 62 -4.44 -2.70 18.05
CA ALA A 62 -3.82 -2.51 19.36
C ALA A 62 -4.59 -1.51 20.23
N ARG A 63 -5.17 -0.47 19.62
CA ARG A 63 -6.02 0.52 20.30
C ARG A 63 -7.33 -0.12 20.77
N SER A 64 -8.02 -0.88 19.91
CA SER A 64 -9.25 -1.57 20.25
C SER A 64 -9.05 -2.60 21.37
N LEU A 65 -7.95 -3.38 21.32
CA LEU A 65 -7.59 -4.30 22.39
C LEU A 65 -7.30 -3.60 23.72
N ARG A 66 -6.63 -2.43 23.72
CA ARG A 66 -6.40 -1.62 24.94
C ARG A 66 -7.70 -1.08 25.49
N TYR A 67 -8.58 -0.55 24.64
CA TYR A 67 -9.92 -0.09 25.04
C TYR A 67 -10.73 -1.22 25.68
N ASN A 68 -10.80 -2.37 25.01
CA ASN A 68 -11.56 -3.52 25.53
C ASN A 68 -11.06 -4.02 26.89
N ARG A 69 -9.74 -3.98 27.11
CA ARG A 69 -9.18 -4.29 28.45
C ARG A 69 -9.61 -3.25 29.50
N ALA A 70 -9.62 -1.97 29.14
CA ALA A 70 -10.05 -0.89 30.02
C ALA A 70 -11.55 -1.00 30.34
N VAL A 71 -12.39 -1.28 29.33
CA VAL A 71 -13.83 -1.52 29.51
C VAL A 71 -14.10 -2.70 30.44
N LYS A 72 -13.42 -3.85 30.27
CA LYS A 72 -13.58 -5.00 31.14
C LYS A 72 -13.23 -4.70 32.61
N ARG A 73 -12.23 -3.84 32.86
CA ARG A 73 -11.91 -3.36 34.22
C ARG A 73 -12.97 -2.42 34.77
N ALA A 74 -13.47 -1.52 33.93
CA ALA A 74 -14.52 -0.58 34.29
C ALA A 74 -15.84 -1.29 34.64
N MET A 75 -16.18 -2.39 33.97
CA MET A 75 -17.32 -3.25 34.33
C MET A 75 -17.22 -3.83 35.73
N ASN A 76 -15.99 -3.94 36.27
CA ASN A 76 -15.71 -4.37 37.63
C ASN A 76 -15.43 -3.20 38.59
N GLY A 77 -15.81 -1.96 38.22
CA GLY A 77 -15.70 -0.77 39.07
C GLY A 77 -14.35 -0.02 38.96
N ASP A 78 -13.38 -0.47 38.17
CA ASP A 78 -12.08 0.22 37.98
C ASP A 78 -12.10 1.07 36.70
N LEU A 79 -12.41 2.36 36.84
CA LEU A 79 -12.46 3.34 35.73
C LEU A 79 -11.07 3.87 35.32
N GLU A 80 -10.01 3.67 36.13
CA GLU A 80 -8.71 4.27 35.86
C GLU A 80 -8.13 3.82 34.51
N GLY A 81 -8.43 2.60 34.07
CA GLY A 81 -8.07 2.07 32.77
C GLY A 81 -8.68 2.88 31.60
N LEU A 82 -9.96 3.25 31.70
CA LEU A 82 -10.65 4.10 30.70
C LEU A 82 -10.12 5.53 30.73
N ILE A 83 -9.92 6.10 31.90
CA ILE A 83 -9.35 7.45 32.04
C ILE A 83 -7.98 7.49 31.36
N ARG A 84 -7.11 6.53 31.59
CA ARG A 84 -5.79 6.43 30.90
C ARG A 84 -5.94 6.27 29.39
N PHE A 85 -6.92 5.50 28.94
CA PHE A 85 -7.16 5.33 27.50
C PHE A 85 -7.57 6.62 26.83
N HIS A 86 -8.41 7.44 27.50
CA HIS A 86 -8.88 8.74 27.00
C HIS A 86 -7.90 9.89 27.26
N THR A 87 -6.87 9.70 28.08
CA THR A 87 -5.85 10.73 28.31
C THR A 87 -5.03 10.92 27.04
N TYR A 88 -5.23 12.03 26.33
CA TYR A 88 -4.56 12.34 25.09
C TYR A 88 -3.75 13.63 25.20
N GLY A 89 -2.48 13.57 24.78
CA GLY A 89 -1.62 14.75 24.77
C GLY A 89 -1.05 15.14 26.14
N LYS A 90 -0.39 16.32 26.16
CA LYS A 90 0.28 16.89 27.33
C LYS A 90 -0.45 18.14 27.87
N SER A 91 -1.72 18.32 27.49
CA SER A 91 -2.51 19.45 28.00
C SER A 91 -2.68 19.35 29.53
N PRO A 92 -2.61 20.45 30.29
CA PRO A 92 -2.92 20.46 31.72
C PRO A 92 -4.28 19.86 32.06
N ASN A 93 -5.26 20.03 31.17
CA ASN A 93 -6.65 19.55 31.37
C ASN A 93 -6.90 18.17 30.73
N ALA A 94 -5.87 17.48 30.20
CA ALA A 94 -6.04 16.20 29.51
C ALA A 94 -6.72 15.16 30.40
N ARG A 95 -6.40 15.12 31.71
CA ARG A 95 -7.01 14.17 32.65
C ARG A 95 -8.49 14.50 32.93
N GLU A 96 -8.86 15.75 33.01
CA GLU A 96 -10.25 16.19 33.22
C GLU A 96 -11.15 15.75 32.05
N TYR A 97 -10.71 16.01 30.82
CA TYR A 97 -11.40 15.53 29.63
C TYR A 97 -11.47 13.99 29.57
N ALA A 98 -10.39 13.32 29.98
CA ALA A 98 -10.37 11.86 30.02
C ALA A 98 -11.38 11.29 31.01
N ILE A 99 -11.54 11.90 32.20
CA ILE A 99 -12.55 11.53 33.19
C ILE A 99 -13.97 11.73 32.59
N LYS A 100 -14.20 12.88 31.93
CA LYS A 100 -15.48 13.14 31.26
C LYS A 100 -15.81 12.05 30.23
N TYR A 101 -14.88 11.71 29.32
CA TYR A 101 -15.10 10.68 28.30
C TYR A 101 -15.26 9.28 28.90
N ALA A 102 -14.54 8.95 29.96
CA ALA A 102 -14.72 7.68 30.67
C ALA A 102 -16.13 7.55 31.31
N ASN A 103 -16.65 8.63 31.89
CA ASN A 103 -18.02 8.67 32.43
C ASN A 103 -19.08 8.58 31.31
N GLU A 104 -18.86 9.28 30.19
CA GLU A 104 -19.74 9.14 29.01
C GLU A 104 -19.79 7.71 28.48
N ASP A 105 -18.65 6.97 28.45
CA ASP A 105 -18.63 5.56 28.07
C ASP A 105 -19.45 4.70 29.06
N VAL A 106 -19.43 5.01 30.35
CA VAL A 106 -20.26 4.33 31.38
C VAL A 106 -21.76 4.64 31.16
N GLU A 107 -22.14 5.90 30.95
CA GLU A 107 -23.51 6.34 30.71
C GLU A 107 -24.12 5.72 29.45
N ARG A 108 -23.32 5.55 28.38
CA ARG A 108 -23.73 4.89 27.13
C ARG A 108 -23.78 3.36 27.24
N GLY A 109 -23.43 2.80 28.40
CA GLY A 109 -23.26 1.37 28.64
C GLY A 109 -21.94 0.87 28.05
N LEU A 110 -21.07 0.41 28.90
CA LEU A 110 -19.73 -0.10 28.55
C LEU A 110 -19.81 -1.20 27.47
N LYS A 111 -19.41 -0.89 26.24
CA LYS A 111 -19.46 -1.81 25.09
C LYS A 111 -18.04 -2.13 24.63
N LEU A 112 -17.79 -3.41 24.37
CA LEU A 112 -16.56 -3.81 23.71
C LEU A 112 -16.60 -3.42 22.23
N ARG A 113 -15.44 -3.02 21.70
CA ARG A 113 -15.26 -2.78 20.26
C ARG A 113 -14.96 -4.11 19.58
N ASP A 114 -15.43 -4.25 18.35
CA ASP A 114 -14.96 -5.32 17.48
C ASP A 114 -13.46 -5.14 17.21
N VAL A 115 -12.76 -6.25 17.13
CA VAL A 115 -11.32 -6.26 16.96
C VAL A 115 -10.99 -7.01 15.68
N ASP A 116 -10.91 -6.26 14.60
CA ASP A 116 -10.50 -6.80 13.31
C ASP A 116 -9.07 -7.35 13.35
N GLU A 117 -8.80 -8.30 12.49
CA GLU A 117 -7.42 -8.76 12.29
C GLU A 117 -6.59 -7.66 11.64
N ALA A 118 -5.34 -7.52 12.12
CA ALA A 118 -4.41 -6.60 11.49
C ALA A 118 -4.03 -7.09 10.09
N CYS A 119 -3.94 -6.17 9.13
CA CYS A 119 -3.46 -6.50 7.80
C CYS A 119 -2.08 -7.15 7.86
N PRO A 120 -1.90 -8.36 7.27
CA PRO A 120 -0.62 -9.03 7.19
C PRO A 120 0.41 -8.18 6.44
N GLN A 121 1.70 -8.29 6.81
CA GLN A 121 2.78 -7.58 6.12
C GLN A 121 2.88 -8.06 4.67
N VAL A 122 2.78 -7.14 3.72
CA VAL A 122 3.12 -7.38 2.32
C VAL A 122 4.63 -7.60 2.19
N ILE A 123 5.01 -8.68 1.50
CA ILE A 123 6.39 -9.06 1.22
C ILE A 123 6.48 -9.36 -0.26
N ALA A 124 7.21 -8.53 -0.99
CA ALA A 124 7.42 -8.71 -2.42
C ALA A 124 8.25 -9.95 -2.71
N THR A 125 7.80 -10.75 -3.67
CA THR A 125 8.48 -11.96 -4.12
C THR A 125 9.05 -11.84 -5.53
N GLN A 126 8.47 -10.97 -6.36
CA GLN A 126 8.98 -10.60 -7.68
C GLN A 126 8.34 -9.29 -8.14
N VAL A 127 9.13 -8.43 -8.77
CA VAL A 127 8.63 -7.23 -9.47
C VAL A 127 9.21 -7.23 -10.88
N LYS A 128 8.31 -7.32 -11.88
CA LYS A 128 8.72 -7.40 -13.28
C LYS A 128 7.72 -6.78 -14.24
N GLU A 129 8.17 -6.52 -15.46
CA GLU A 129 7.31 -6.27 -16.60
C GLU A 129 6.71 -7.61 -17.11
N LYS A 130 5.47 -7.59 -17.54
CA LYS A 130 4.86 -8.67 -18.29
C LYS A 130 3.73 -8.14 -19.18
N PHE A 131 3.84 -8.39 -20.49
CA PHE A 131 2.87 -7.93 -21.49
C PHE A 131 2.66 -6.41 -21.48
N GLY A 132 3.76 -5.66 -21.30
CA GLY A 132 3.76 -4.20 -21.29
C GLY A 132 3.26 -3.56 -20.00
N THR A 133 2.91 -4.32 -18.96
CA THR A 133 2.42 -3.80 -17.69
C THR A 133 3.21 -4.34 -16.48
N LEU A 134 3.08 -3.63 -15.35
CA LEU A 134 3.73 -3.96 -14.08
C LEU A 134 3.10 -5.22 -13.47
N ARG A 135 3.93 -6.15 -13.02
CA ARG A 135 3.52 -7.26 -12.15
C ARG A 135 4.26 -7.17 -10.83
N PHE A 136 3.49 -7.10 -9.77
CA PHE A 136 3.99 -7.05 -8.40
C PHE A 136 3.49 -8.27 -7.62
N TYR A 137 4.32 -9.31 -7.53
CA TYR A 137 3.99 -10.53 -6.79
C TYR A 137 4.42 -10.40 -5.34
N TYR A 138 3.54 -10.84 -4.41
CA TYR A 138 3.79 -10.70 -2.98
C TYR A 138 2.99 -11.70 -2.14
N TYR A 139 3.42 -11.88 -0.90
CA TYR A 139 2.65 -12.53 0.17
C TYR A 139 2.07 -11.50 1.11
N GLY A 140 1.04 -11.90 1.90
CA GLY A 140 0.39 -11.04 2.87
C GLY A 140 -0.58 -10.05 2.24
N GLY A 141 -0.81 -8.92 2.93
CA GLY A 141 -1.82 -7.96 2.50
C GLY A 141 -3.25 -8.43 2.72
N ASN A 142 -4.19 -7.63 2.28
CA ASN A 142 -5.64 -7.89 2.27
C ASN A 142 -6.26 -7.26 1.02
N ASP A 143 -7.60 -7.17 0.94
CA ASP A 143 -8.32 -6.60 -0.21
C ASP A 143 -7.88 -5.17 -0.54
N TYR A 144 -7.59 -4.34 0.47
CA TYR A 144 -7.05 -3.01 0.23
C TYR A 144 -5.72 -3.07 -0.54
N CYS A 145 -4.81 -3.96 -0.13
CA CYS A 145 -3.52 -4.10 -0.81
C CYS A 145 -3.70 -4.62 -2.25
N ARG A 146 -4.66 -5.52 -2.48
CA ARG A 146 -5.01 -6.00 -3.84
C ARG A 146 -5.56 -4.87 -4.72
N GLY A 147 -6.43 -4.01 -4.17
CA GLY A 147 -6.95 -2.85 -4.90
C GLY A 147 -5.86 -1.84 -5.27
N VAL A 148 -4.92 -1.60 -4.35
CA VAL A 148 -3.77 -0.71 -4.59
C VAL A 148 -2.82 -1.29 -5.64
N GLU A 149 -2.59 -2.60 -5.63
CA GLU A 149 -1.79 -3.31 -6.63
C GLU A 149 -2.45 -3.27 -8.01
N SER A 150 -3.76 -3.56 -8.09
CA SER A 150 -4.53 -3.48 -9.34
C SER A 150 -4.52 -2.08 -9.96
N LEU A 151 -4.61 -1.03 -9.13
CA LEU A 151 -4.48 0.35 -9.60
C LEU A 151 -3.06 0.61 -10.14
N ALA A 152 -2.02 0.08 -9.50
CA ALA A 152 -0.65 0.25 -9.95
C ALA A 152 -0.40 -0.46 -11.31
N ASP A 153 -0.95 -1.66 -11.51
CA ASP A 153 -0.94 -2.36 -12.79
C ASP A 153 -1.61 -1.50 -13.87
N SER A 154 -2.84 -1.02 -13.61
CA SER A 154 -3.60 -0.17 -14.53
C SER A 154 -2.85 1.14 -14.90
N LEU A 155 -2.24 1.80 -13.91
CA LEU A 155 -1.43 3.00 -14.16
C LEU A 155 -0.18 2.70 -15.00
N SER A 156 0.41 1.52 -14.86
CA SER A 156 1.57 1.13 -15.66
C SER A 156 1.23 0.98 -17.13
N ALA A 157 0.00 0.59 -17.48
CA ALA A 157 -0.48 0.46 -18.85
C ALA A 157 -0.61 1.81 -19.61
N VAL A 158 -0.63 2.92 -18.87
CA VAL A 158 -0.71 4.28 -19.43
C VAL A 158 0.51 5.15 -19.08
N THR A 159 1.58 4.53 -18.55
CA THR A 159 2.80 5.24 -18.14
C THR A 159 4.02 4.60 -18.81
N CYS A 160 4.77 5.41 -19.54
CA CYS A 160 6.00 4.96 -20.20
C CYS A 160 6.96 4.29 -19.23
N GLU A 161 7.30 3.05 -19.48
CA GLU A 161 8.21 2.26 -18.64
C GLU A 161 9.63 2.87 -18.55
N VAL A 162 10.05 3.59 -19.59
CA VAL A 162 11.40 4.18 -19.66
C VAL A 162 11.49 5.46 -18.84
N CYS A 163 10.57 6.40 -19.02
CA CYS A 163 10.70 7.76 -18.46
C CYS A 163 9.57 8.19 -17.53
N GLY A 164 8.47 7.44 -17.44
CA GLY A 164 7.33 7.79 -16.59
C GLY A 164 6.39 8.86 -17.17
N SER A 165 6.61 9.31 -18.40
CA SER A 165 5.64 10.17 -19.11
C SER A 165 4.39 9.39 -19.48
N PRO A 166 3.26 10.07 -19.81
CA PRO A 166 2.11 9.40 -20.39
C PRO A 166 2.52 8.52 -21.58
N GLY A 167 2.01 7.31 -21.62
CA GLY A 167 2.33 6.32 -22.63
C GLY A 167 1.12 5.48 -22.99
N LYS A 168 1.25 4.62 -23.96
CA LYS A 168 0.25 3.62 -24.31
C LYS A 168 0.87 2.25 -24.48
N LEU A 169 0.08 1.23 -24.30
CA LEU A 169 0.47 -0.15 -24.57
C LEU A 169 0.61 -0.36 -26.08
N LEU A 170 1.80 -0.79 -26.51
CA LEU A 170 2.13 -1.13 -27.89
C LEU A 170 2.22 -2.65 -28.01
N THR A 171 1.49 -3.22 -28.94
CA THR A 171 1.35 -4.67 -29.13
C THR A 171 2.04 -5.20 -30.39
N GLN A 172 2.78 -4.32 -31.08
CA GLN A 172 3.52 -4.63 -32.31
C GLN A 172 4.81 -5.37 -31.97
N GLY A 173 4.76 -6.69 -31.90
CA GLY A 173 5.90 -7.52 -31.51
C GLY A 173 5.97 -7.75 -30.00
N TRP A 174 7.01 -7.27 -29.33
CA TRP A 174 7.10 -7.35 -27.87
C TRP A 174 6.22 -6.27 -27.22
N TYR A 175 5.34 -6.66 -26.34
CA TYR A 175 4.42 -5.72 -25.68
C TYR A 175 5.19 -4.77 -24.77
N ARG A 176 5.02 -3.45 -24.97
CA ARG A 176 5.67 -2.39 -24.18
C ARG A 176 4.74 -1.21 -23.96
N THR A 177 4.77 -0.61 -22.80
CA THR A 177 4.12 0.68 -22.56
C THR A 177 5.14 1.80 -22.66
N LEU A 178 5.03 2.60 -23.74
CA LEU A 178 5.99 3.63 -24.07
C LEU A 178 5.28 4.96 -24.37
N CYS A 179 5.98 6.09 -24.19
CA CYS A 179 5.59 7.38 -24.78
C CYS A 179 6.03 7.42 -26.26
N GLU A 180 5.53 8.39 -26.99
CA GLU A 180 5.82 8.53 -28.42
C GLU A 180 7.32 8.57 -28.73
N THR A 181 8.10 9.34 -27.96
CA THR A 181 9.55 9.45 -28.14
C THR A 181 10.22 8.09 -28.03
N HIS A 182 9.99 7.35 -26.91
CA HIS A 182 10.62 6.06 -26.68
C HIS A 182 10.07 4.95 -27.60
N ALA A 183 8.81 5.08 -28.05
CA ALA A 183 8.26 4.17 -29.05
C ALA A 183 9.05 4.30 -30.37
N LYS A 184 9.24 5.53 -30.87
CA LYS A 184 10.02 5.81 -32.10
C LYS A 184 11.49 5.37 -31.96
N GLU A 185 12.12 5.66 -30.83
CA GLU A 185 13.51 5.22 -30.55
C GLU A 185 13.68 3.70 -30.57
N GLN A 186 12.65 2.96 -30.18
CA GLN A 186 12.66 1.50 -30.10
C GLN A 186 12.02 0.84 -31.34
N GLY A 187 11.67 1.62 -32.38
CA GLY A 187 11.17 1.11 -33.65
C GLY A 187 9.71 0.69 -33.64
N TYR A 188 8.92 1.15 -32.67
CA TYR A 188 7.49 0.94 -32.63
C TYR A 188 6.76 2.04 -33.44
N ASP A 189 5.70 1.65 -34.13
CA ASP A 189 4.80 2.60 -34.82
C ASP A 189 3.86 3.24 -33.80
N TRP A 190 4.01 4.55 -33.60
CA TRP A 190 3.15 5.36 -32.75
C TRP A 190 1.95 5.88 -33.56
N LYS A 191 0.96 5.01 -33.79
CA LYS A 191 -0.33 5.47 -34.32
C LYS A 191 -1.24 5.83 -33.16
N ILE A 192 -1.86 6.99 -33.25
CA ILE A 192 -3.02 7.31 -32.41
C ILE A 192 -4.16 6.51 -33.02
N GLU A 193 -4.56 5.41 -32.36
CA GLU A 193 -5.88 4.84 -32.63
C GLU A 193 -6.86 5.89 -32.13
N GLU A 194 -7.66 6.48 -33.04
CA GLU A 194 -8.83 7.24 -32.63
C GLU A 194 -9.69 6.26 -31.84
N GLU A 195 -9.88 6.53 -30.53
CA GLU A 195 -10.81 5.77 -29.72
C GLU A 195 -12.18 5.94 -30.39
N ASP A 196 -12.77 4.84 -30.85
CA ASP A 196 -14.17 4.81 -31.26
C ASP A 196 -15.00 5.26 -30.06
N GLU A 197 -15.51 6.51 -30.08
CA GLU A 197 -16.37 7.10 -29.05
C GLU A 197 -17.71 6.35 -28.88
N ASP A 198 -17.93 5.26 -29.62
CA ASP A 198 -19.20 4.53 -29.70
C ASP A 198 -19.38 3.44 -28.62
N GLN A 199 -18.46 3.28 -27.65
CA GLN A 199 -18.60 2.25 -26.58
C GLN A 199 -19.00 2.79 -25.20
N ILE A 200 -19.41 4.04 -25.06
CA ILE A 200 -20.01 4.56 -23.83
C ILE A 200 -21.50 4.83 -24.06
N SER A 201 -22.23 3.80 -24.45
CA SER A 201 -23.71 3.80 -24.39
C SER A 201 -24.22 2.38 -24.22
N GLU A 202 -24.24 1.91 -22.95
CA GLU A 202 -25.28 1.03 -22.40
C GLU A 202 -25.12 0.94 -20.88
#